data_e656402a95049285ba21911e9ed2029f
#
_entry.id   e656402a95049285ba21911e9ed2029f
#
_cell.length_a   1.000
_cell.length_b   1.000
_cell.length_c   1.000
_cell.angle_alpha   90.00
_cell.angle_beta   90.00
_cell.angle_gamma   90.00
#
_symmetry.space_group_name_H-M   'P 1'
#
loop_
_entity.id
_entity.type
_entity.pdbx_description
1 polymer ?
#
loop_
_entity_poly.entity_id
_entity_poly.type
_entity_poly.pdbx_seq_one_letter_code
_entity_poly.pdbx_strand_id
1 'polypeptide(L)'
;TSQMGVDADWHVGITAETPAYTSFVLAGPEGVNIRSRVPLLGAHMAANAGLAIVMLIEAGFDAERIQAAIANGIDAYLPGRTERVTGETGPDVYVDFGHSPDAFLNTLAAVRKVTEGRVFMVFGADGDRDASKRPEMARIAAEGSDVLVITDHHPRFEDPASIRKTLFDAAVAARPNLEIYEVSPPEAAIRKAVALAQPGDAILWAGPGHQDYRDIRG
;
A
#
# COMPACT_ATOMS: atom_id res chain seq x y z
N THR A 1 -4.88 1.98 -19.81
CA THR A 1 -5.94 1.66 -18.84
C THR A 1 -6.28 2.88 -18.00
N SER A 2 -7.53 3.24 -17.89
CA SER A 2 -7.96 4.30 -16.96
C SER A 2 -8.84 3.72 -15.86
N GLN A 3 -8.75 4.28 -14.66
CA GLN A 3 -9.84 4.30 -13.71
C GLN A 3 -10.87 5.31 -14.24
N MET A 4 -12.15 5.04 -14.06
CA MET A 4 -13.28 5.76 -14.67
C MET A 4 -13.06 7.27 -14.83
N GLY A 5 -13.27 7.80 -16.04
CA GLY A 5 -13.32 9.23 -16.35
C GLY A 5 -12.27 9.78 -17.31
N VAL A 6 -11.33 8.96 -17.76
CA VAL A 6 -10.37 9.34 -18.81
C VAL A 6 -10.70 8.58 -20.09
N ASP A 7 -10.63 9.25 -21.23
CA ASP A 7 -10.80 8.64 -22.55
C ASP A 7 -9.64 7.66 -22.80
N ALA A 8 -9.93 6.37 -22.73
CA ALA A 8 -8.97 5.29 -22.91
C ALA A 8 -9.68 4.06 -23.47
N ASP A 9 -9.00 3.28 -24.30
CA ASP A 9 -9.56 2.07 -24.92
C ASP A 9 -9.84 0.95 -23.90
N TRP A 10 -9.09 0.93 -22.81
CA TRP A 10 -9.17 -0.07 -21.77
C TRP A 10 -9.53 0.52 -20.41
N HIS A 11 -10.54 -0.04 -19.77
CA HIS A 11 -11.04 0.40 -18.46
C HIS A 11 -11.01 -0.71 -17.42
N VAL A 12 -10.51 -0.41 -16.22
CA VAL A 12 -10.58 -1.30 -15.07
C VAL A 12 -11.63 -0.77 -14.09
N GLY A 13 -12.70 -1.54 -13.90
CA GLY A 13 -13.73 -1.28 -12.90
C GLY A 13 -13.57 -2.19 -11.69
N ILE A 14 -13.56 -1.63 -10.48
CA ILE A 14 -13.51 -2.42 -9.23
C ILE A 14 -14.91 -2.88 -8.89
N THR A 15 -15.08 -4.18 -8.63
CA THR A 15 -16.38 -4.77 -8.28
C THR A 15 -16.48 -5.16 -6.81
N ALA A 16 -15.37 -5.47 -6.14
CA ALA A 16 -15.30 -5.69 -4.70
C ALA A 16 -13.88 -5.47 -4.19
N GLU A 17 -13.77 -4.96 -2.97
CA GLU A 17 -12.51 -4.90 -2.20
C GLU A 17 -12.75 -5.56 -0.84
N THR A 18 -11.87 -6.46 -0.46
CA THR A 18 -11.88 -7.16 0.83
C THR A 18 -10.46 -7.16 1.41
N PRO A 19 -10.27 -7.46 2.68
CA PRO A 19 -8.92 -7.58 3.26
C PRO A 19 -8.02 -8.59 2.54
N ALA A 20 -8.59 -9.54 1.78
CA ALA A 20 -7.87 -10.64 1.15
C ALA A 20 -7.70 -10.51 -0.37
N TYR A 21 -8.57 -9.74 -1.05
CA TYR A 21 -8.52 -9.62 -2.51
C TYR A 21 -9.26 -8.38 -3.03
N THR A 22 -8.92 -7.98 -4.25
CA THR A 22 -9.65 -6.99 -5.04
C THR A 22 -10.19 -7.64 -6.32
N SER A 23 -11.52 -7.60 -6.50
CA SER A 23 -12.20 -8.07 -7.72
C SER A 23 -12.37 -6.93 -8.71
N PHE A 24 -12.23 -7.24 -9.99
CA PHE A 24 -12.29 -6.25 -11.05
C PHE A 24 -12.91 -6.78 -12.35
N VAL A 25 -13.31 -5.86 -13.18
CA VAL A 25 -13.68 -6.07 -14.58
C VAL A 25 -12.73 -5.24 -15.44
N LEU A 26 -12.11 -5.85 -16.42
CA LEU A 26 -11.40 -5.18 -17.50
C LEU A 26 -12.30 -5.16 -18.74
N ALA A 27 -12.68 -3.96 -19.17
CA ALA A 27 -13.43 -3.73 -20.43
C ALA A 27 -12.51 -3.10 -21.46
N GLY A 28 -12.62 -3.54 -22.71
CA GLY A 28 -11.76 -3.11 -23.81
C GLY A 28 -12.45 -3.08 -25.16
N PRO A 29 -11.69 -2.79 -26.24
CA PRO A 29 -12.17 -2.83 -27.62
C PRO A 29 -12.83 -4.16 -28.01
N GLU A 30 -13.63 -4.13 -29.07
CA GLU A 30 -14.28 -5.31 -29.65
C GLU A 30 -15.16 -6.12 -28.68
N GLY A 31 -15.59 -5.49 -27.57
CA GLY A 31 -16.43 -6.11 -26.57
C GLY A 31 -15.69 -7.01 -25.57
N VAL A 32 -14.36 -6.93 -25.50
CA VAL A 32 -13.59 -7.64 -24.49
C VAL A 32 -14.07 -7.27 -23.08
N ASN A 33 -14.42 -8.28 -22.30
CA ASN A 33 -14.88 -8.13 -20.91
C ASN A 33 -14.33 -9.27 -20.06
N ILE A 34 -13.27 -9.00 -19.32
CA ILE A 34 -12.56 -10.00 -18.49
C ILE A 34 -12.84 -9.70 -17.02
N ARG A 35 -13.31 -10.71 -16.28
CA ARG A 35 -13.60 -10.64 -14.85
C ARG A 35 -12.65 -11.52 -14.08
N SER A 36 -12.02 -10.96 -13.05
CA SER A 36 -11.12 -11.71 -12.18
C SER A 36 -10.97 -11.03 -10.81
N ARG A 37 -10.11 -11.56 -10.00
CA ARG A 37 -9.65 -10.96 -8.74
C ARG A 37 -8.16 -11.18 -8.56
N VAL A 38 -7.51 -10.24 -7.88
CA VAL A 38 -6.12 -10.37 -7.42
C VAL A 38 -6.11 -10.59 -5.90
N PRO A 39 -5.24 -11.45 -5.35
CA PRO A 39 -5.12 -11.68 -3.91
C PRO A 39 -4.33 -10.56 -3.21
N LEU A 40 -4.67 -9.32 -3.55
CA LEU A 40 -4.02 -8.09 -3.08
C LEU A 40 -5.07 -7.01 -2.87
N LEU A 41 -4.91 -6.21 -1.85
CA LEU A 41 -5.80 -5.12 -1.53
C LEU A 41 -5.46 -3.87 -2.35
N GLY A 42 -6.49 -3.26 -2.93
CA GLY A 42 -6.45 -1.93 -3.53
C GLY A 42 -6.68 -1.88 -5.03
N ALA A 43 -7.38 -0.83 -5.46
CA ALA A 43 -7.73 -0.58 -6.85
C ALA A 43 -6.50 -0.50 -7.77
N HIS A 44 -5.37 0.01 -7.27
CA HIS A 44 -4.12 0.10 -8.01
C HIS A 44 -3.54 -1.29 -8.33
N MET A 45 -3.75 -2.30 -7.47
CA MET A 45 -3.33 -3.68 -7.74
C MET A 45 -4.19 -4.31 -8.84
N ALA A 46 -5.50 -4.07 -8.84
CA ALA A 46 -6.37 -4.48 -9.92
C ALA A 46 -6.04 -3.76 -11.25
N ALA A 47 -5.67 -2.48 -11.21
CA ALA A 47 -5.21 -1.74 -12.38
C ALA A 47 -3.92 -2.33 -12.97
N ASN A 48 -2.96 -2.72 -12.12
CA ASN A 48 -1.73 -3.40 -12.55
C ASN A 48 -2.04 -4.77 -13.18
N ALA A 49 -2.96 -5.54 -12.61
CA ALA A 49 -3.42 -6.80 -13.19
C ALA A 49 -4.11 -6.59 -14.55
N GLY A 50 -4.97 -5.58 -14.64
CA GLY A 50 -5.61 -5.18 -15.90
C GLY A 50 -4.58 -4.81 -16.97
N LEU A 51 -3.55 -4.03 -16.61
CA LEU A 51 -2.46 -3.69 -17.53
C LEU A 51 -1.71 -4.94 -18.00
N ALA A 52 -1.40 -5.88 -17.10
CA ALA A 52 -0.74 -7.13 -17.48
C ALA A 52 -1.60 -7.96 -18.45
N ILE A 53 -2.92 -8.00 -18.23
CA ILE A 53 -3.85 -8.68 -19.15
C ILE A 53 -3.86 -7.99 -20.52
N VAL A 54 -3.93 -6.67 -20.56
CA VAL A 54 -3.85 -5.90 -21.82
C VAL A 54 -2.56 -6.22 -22.56
N MET A 55 -1.42 -6.24 -21.87
CA MET A 55 -0.13 -6.60 -22.49
C MET A 55 -0.14 -8.01 -23.10
N LEU A 56 -0.80 -8.97 -22.48
CA LEU A 56 -0.95 -10.32 -23.04
C LEU A 56 -1.82 -10.32 -24.29
N ILE A 57 -2.95 -9.59 -24.29
CA ILE A 57 -3.84 -9.48 -25.46
C ILE A 57 -3.09 -8.82 -26.64
N GLU A 58 -2.41 -7.72 -26.39
CA GLU A 58 -1.61 -7.02 -27.40
C GLU A 58 -0.41 -7.86 -27.92
N ALA A 59 0.06 -8.81 -27.10
CA ALA A 59 1.04 -9.81 -27.52
C ALA A 59 0.44 -10.98 -28.32
N GLY A 60 -0.87 -10.96 -28.59
CA GLY A 60 -1.57 -11.94 -29.42
C GLY A 60 -2.15 -13.13 -28.67
N PHE A 61 -2.24 -13.08 -27.33
CA PHE A 61 -2.95 -14.11 -26.59
C PHE A 61 -4.46 -13.87 -26.68
N ASP A 62 -5.20 -14.94 -26.86
CA ASP A 62 -6.66 -14.93 -26.98
C ASP A 62 -7.34 -14.53 -25.65
N ALA A 63 -8.26 -13.56 -25.71
CA ALA A 63 -8.92 -13.01 -24.52
C ALA A 63 -9.82 -14.03 -23.81
N GLU A 64 -10.46 -14.96 -24.53
CA GLU A 64 -11.30 -16.00 -23.94
C GLU A 64 -10.44 -17.02 -23.17
N ARG A 65 -9.27 -17.36 -23.71
CA ARG A 65 -8.31 -18.23 -23.02
C ARG A 65 -7.75 -17.58 -21.76
N ILE A 66 -7.44 -16.26 -21.81
CA ILE A 66 -7.02 -15.51 -20.61
C ILE A 66 -8.17 -15.54 -19.59
N GLN A 67 -9.41 -15.20 -20.00
CA GLN A 67 -10.57 -15.23 -19.09
C GLN A 67 -10.75 -16.60 -18.45
N ALA A 68 -10.66 -17.68 -19.22
CA ALA A 68 -10.77 -19.04 -18.70
C ALA A 68 -9.68 -19.38 -17.67
N ALA A 69 -8.45 -18.95 -17.91
CA ALA A 69 -7.31 -19.20 -17.03
C ALA A 69 -7.44 -18.49 -15.67
N ILE A 70 -8.03 -17.27 -15.65
CA ILE A 70 -8.12 -16.44 -14.44
C ILE A 70 -9.55 -16.31 -13.89
N ALA A 71 -10.49 -17.13 -14.36
CA ALA A 71 -11.90 -17.08 -13.94
C ALA A 71 -12.08 -17.19 -12.41
N ASN A 72 -11.25 -17.99 -11.75
CA ASN A 72 -11.28 -18.21 -10.31
C ASN A 72 -10.37 -17.24 -9.52
N GLY A 73 -9.72 -16.31 -10.21
CA GLY A 73 -8.75 -15.37 -9.68
C GLY A 73 -7.35 -15.58 -10.25
N ILE A 74 -6.53 -14.57 -10.09
CA ILE A 74 -5.11 -14.60 -10.46
C ILE A 74 -4.35 -15.21 -9.28
N ASP A 75 -3.66 -16.31 -9.52
CA ASP A 75 -2.77 -16.93 -8.53
C ASP A 75 -1.40 -16.25 -8.60
N ALA A 76 -1.27 -15.13 -7.86
CA ALA A 76 -0.04 -14.37 -7.79
C ALA A 76 0.31 -14.08 -6.32
N TYR A 77 1.51 -14.45 -5.92
CA TYR A 77 2.07 -14.05 -4.64
C TYR A 77 3.09 -12.93 -4.86
N LEU A 78 2.77 -11.75 -4.35
CA LEU A 78 3.63 -10.56 -4.41
C LEU A 78 3.95 -10.11 -2.97
N PRO A 79 5.02 -10.63 -2.37
CA PRO A 79 5.36 -10.33 -0.98
C PRO A 79 5.61 -8.83 -0.79
N GLY A 80 5.09 -8.30 0.31
CA GLY A 80 5.24 -6.89 0.66
C GLY A 80 4.53 -5.90 -0.27
N ARG A 81 3.45 -6.29 -0.92
CA ARG A 81 2.58 -5.40 -1.73
C ARG A 81 1.18 -5.38 -1.12
N THR A 82 0.96 -4.51 -0.18
CA THR A 82 -0.24 -4.46 0.68
C THR A 82 -0.60 -5.87 1.19
N GLU A 83 0.44 -6.62 1.54
CA GLU A 83 0.34 -8.01 1.97
C GLU A 83 -0.26 -8.08 3.37
N ARG A 84 -1.38 -8.79 3.53
CA ARG A 84 -1.97 -9.06 4.84
C ARG A 84 -1.20 -10.19 5.52
N VAL A 85 -0.55 -9.88 6.65
CA VAL A 85 0.34 -10.82 7.36
C VAL A 85 -0.24 -11.32 8.70
N THR A 86 -1.49 -10.97 9.02
CA THR A 86 -2.16 -11.38 10.27
C THR A 86 -2.97 -12.66 10.13
N GLY A 87 -3.11 -13.34 11.26
CA GLY A 87 -4.02 -14.47 11.42
C GLY A 87 -5.50 -14.04 11.59
N GLU A 88 -6.30 -14.95 12.17
CA GLU A 88 -7.74 -14.76 12.31
C GLU A 88 -8.16 -13.83 13.47
N THR A 89 -7.24 -13.51 14.39
CA THR A 89 -7.52 -12.71 15.58
C THR A 89 -6.57 -11.53 15.72
N GLY A 90 -7.07 -10.40 16.23
CA GLY A 90 -6.30 -9.16 16.40
C GLY A 90 -6.55 -8.13 15.31
N PRO A 91 -5.73 -7.08 15.23
CA PRO A 91 -5.81 -6.10 14.16
C PRO A 91 -5.33 -6.68 12.83
N ASP A 92 -5.84 -6.19 11.72
CA ASP A 92 -5.28 -6.49 10.41
C ASP A 92 -3.94 -5.78 10.22
N VAL A 93 -2.89 -6.53 9.88
CA VAL A 93 -1.56 -5.95 9.60
C VAL A 93 -1.23 -6.13 8.14
N TYR A 94 -0.95 -5.01 7.47
CA TYR A 94 -0.55 -4.96 6.07
C TYR A 94 0.90 -4.49 5.97
N VAL A 95 1.70 -5.19 5.18
CA VAL A 95 3.07 -4.80 4.84
C VAL A 95 3.11 -4.33 3.39
N ASP A 96 3.68 -3.16 3.16
CA ASP A 96 3.77 -2.58 1.82
C ASP A 96 5.18 -2.05 1.53
N PHE A 97 5.59 -2.09 0.26
CA PHE A 97 6.87 -1.56 -0.21
C PHE A 97 6.80 -0.05 -0.54
N GLY A 98 5.62 0.56 -0.48
CA GLY A 98 5.42 1.96 -0.81
C GLY A 98 6.35 2.89 -0.03
N HIS A 99 7.04 3.76 -0.75
CA HIS A 99 7.98 4.75 -0.23
C HIS A 99 7.90 6.07 -1.02
N SER A 100 6.72 6.39 -1.50
CA SER A 100 6.40 7.65 -2.19
C SER A 100 5.06 8.21 -1.72
N PRO A 101 4.82 9.52 -1.90
CA PRO A 101 3.55 10.15 -1.57
C PRO A 101 2.34 9.45 -2.21
N ASP A 102 2.42 9.16 -3.50
CA ASP A 102 1.33 8.51 -4.26
C ASP A 102 1.07 7.08 -3.76
N ALA A 103 2.13 6.30 -3.46
CA ALA A 103 1.98 4.97 -2.88
C ALA A 103 1.25 5.03 -1.53
N PHE A 104 1.61 5.96 -0.64
CA PHE A 104 0.97 6.15 0.65
C PHE A 104 -0.51 6.51 0.50
N LEU A 105 -0.82 7.44 -0.39
CA LEU A 105 -2.20 7.85 -0.67
C LEU A 105 -3.07 6.66 -1.09
N ASN A 106 -2.60 5.88 -2.08
CA ASN A 106 -3.34 4.76 -2.62
C ASN A 106 -3.49 3.61 -1.62
N THR A 107 -2.42 3.26 -0.90
CA THR A 107 -2.44 2.14 0.05
C THR A 107 -3.27 2.48 1.29
N LEU A 108 -3.14 3.71 1.85
CA LEU A 108 -3.97 4.17 2.97
C LEU A 108 -5.45 4.18 2.59
N ALA A 109 -5.79 4.69 1.39
CA ALA A 109 -7.17 4.69 0.91
C ALA A 109 -7.73 3.27 0.77
N ALA A 110 -6.92 2.31 0.31
CA ALA A 110 -7.33 0.92 0.21
C ALA A 110 -7.54 0.28 1.58
N VAL A 111 -6.60 0.45 2.51
CA VAL A 111 -6.71 -0.08 3.88
C VAL A 111 -7.92 0.53 4.60
N ARG A 112 -8.14 1.83 4.48
CA ARG A 112 -9.29 2.53 5.09
C ARG A 112 -10.63 1.96 4.66
N LYS A 113 -10.81 1.60 3.40
CA LYS A 113 -12.07 1.05 2.87
C LYS A 113 -12.48 -0.28 3.51
N VAL A 114 -11.51 -1.08 3.95
CA VAL A 114 -11.75 -2.41 4.52
C VAL A 114 -11.58 -2.46 6.03
N THR A 115 -11.33 -1.31 6.67
CA THR A 115 -11.10 -1.19 8.13
C THR A 115 -12.31 -0.53 8.78
N GLU A 116 -12.91 -1.22 9.76
CA GLU A 116 -14.02 -0.68 10.56
C GLU A 116 -13.53 0.25 11.68
N GLY A 117 -12.37 -0.07 12.27
CA GLY A 117 -11.75 0.66 13.36
C GLY A 117 -10.76 1.72 12.91
N ARG A 118 -9.72 1.93 13.73
CA ARG A 118 -8.65 2.88 13.46
C ARG A 118 -7.65 2.34 12.46
N VAL A 119 -7.07 3.22 11.66
CA VAL A 119 -5.92 2.91 10.81
C VAL A 119 -4.66 3.48 11.45
N PHE A 120 -3.75 2.60 11.79
CA PHE A 120 -2.39 2.92 12.21
C PHE A 120 -1.48 2.91 10.99
N MET A 121 -0.58 3.89 10.91
CA MET A 121 0.49 3.86 9.91
C MET A 121 1.83 3.84 10.59
N VAL A 122 2.68 2.87 10.22
CA VAL A 122 4.08 2.77 10.65
C VAL A 122 4.95 2.98 9.42
N PHE A 123 5.85 3.98 9.44
CA PHE A 123 6.74 4.22 8.31
C PHE A 123 8.01 4.97 8.71
N GLY A 124 9.00 4.89 7.85
CA GLY A 124 10.22 5.69 7.85
C GLY A 124 10.54 6.17 6.44
N ALA A 125 11.63 6.87 6.28
CA ALA A 125 12.10 7.31 4.97
C ALA A 125 13.57 6.96 4.76
N ASP A 126 13.94 6.82 3.48
CA ASP A 126 15.30 6.55 3.04
C ASP A 126 16.22 7.76 3.25
N GLY A 127 17.45 7.49 3.72
CA GLY A 127 18.59 8.38 3.62
C GLY A 127 19.26 8.30 2.25
N ASP A 128 20.04 9.31 1.88
CA ASP A 128 20.77 9.42 0.61
C ASP A 128 19.88 9.15 -0.63
N ARG A 129 18.63 9.58 -0.54
CA ARG A 129 17.62 9.56 -1.60
C ARG A 129 16.94 10.91 -1.65
N ASP A 130 15.95 11.05 -2.54
CA ASP A 130 15.17 12.28 -2.64
C ASP A 130 14.51 12.65 -1.30
N ALA A 131 15.12 13.59 -0.58
CA ALA A 131 14.63 14.08 0.70
C ALA A 131 13.43 15.04 0.53
N SER A 132 13.21 15.61 -0.66
CA SER A 132 12.14 16.58 -0.91
C SER A 132 10.74 15.98 -0.75
N LYS A 133 10.59 14.68 -0.95
CA LYS A 133 9.33 13.95 -0.79
C LYS A 133 8.95 13.67 0.69
N ARG A 134 9.90 13.75 1.63
CA ARG A 134 9.68 13.38 3.04
C ARG A 134 8.54 14.17 3.70
N PRO A 135 8.46 15.51 3.59
CA PRO A 135 7.36 16.26 4.19
C PRO A 135 6.00 15.89 3.62
N GLU A 136 5.91 15.67 2.30
CA GLU A 136 4.67 15.28 1.65
C GLU A 136 4.23 13.86 2.04
N MET A 137 5.16 12.91 2.15
CA MET A 137 4.90 11.58 2.67
C MET A 137 4.32 11.63 4.09
N ALA A 138 4.94 12.44 4.97
CA ALA A 138 4.49 12.60 6.35
C ALA A 138 3.11 13.27 6.44
N ARG A 139 2.82 14.26 5.58
CA ARG A 139 1.51 14.89 5.48
C ARG A 139 0.44 13.88 5.10
N ILE A 140 0.64 13.11 4.04
CA ILE A 140 -0.32 12.10 3.58
C ILE A 140 -0.51 11.00 4.63
N ALA A 141 0.57 10.55 5.27
CA ALA A 141 0.50 9.58 6.36
C ALA A 141 -0.35 10.10 7.52
N ALA A 142 -0.15 11.36 7.93
CA ALA A 142 -0.92 11.99 9.00
C ALA A 142 -2.40 12.19 8.64
N GLU A 143 -2.69 12.60 7.41
CA GLU A 143 -4.06 12.82 6.95
C GLU A 143 -4.85 11.51 6.76
N GLY A 144 -4.18 10.43 6.36
CA GLY A 144 -4.79 9.13 6.04
C GLY A 144 -4.91 8.17 7.22
N SER A 145 -4.25 8.42 8.36
CA SER A 145 -4.25 7.52 9.53
C SER A 145 -4.86 8.16 10.78
N ASP A 146 -5.25 7.33 11.75
CA ASP A 146 -5.75 7.76 13.06
C ASP A 146 -4.65 7.77 14.12
N VAL A 147 -3.62 6.94 13.91
CA VAL A 147 -2.40 6.89 14.73
C VAL A 147 -1.20 6.76 13.81
N LEU A 148 -0.17 7.54 14.06
CA LEU A 148 1.04 7.55 13.26
C LEU A 148 2.26 7.15 14.10
N VAL A 149 3.04 6.19 13.61
CA VAL A 149 4.30 5.78 14.22
C VAL A 149 5.43 6.00 13.22
N ILE A 150 6.26 6.98 13.49
CA ILE A 150 7.42 7.33 12.69
C ILE A 150 8.62 6.56 13.20
N THR A 151 9.34 5.89 12.29
CA THR A 151 10.46 5.02 12.63
C THR A 151 11.60 5.15 11.61
N ASP A 152 12.65 4.33 11.77
CA ASP A 152 13.73 4.25 10.80
C ASP A 152 13.32 3.38 9.60
N HIS A 153 13.96 3.67 8.43
CA HIS A 153 13.95 2.80 7.27
C HIS A 153 15.40 2.48 6.89
N HIS A 154 15.87 2.83 5.70
CA HIS A 154 17.27 2.71 5.29
C HIS A 154 17.99 4.07 5.48
N PRO A 155 18.58 4.37 6.65
CA PRO A 155 19.20 5.68 6.85
C PRO A 155 20.47 5.87 6.02
N ARG A 156 21.10 4.81 5.57
CA ARG A 156 22.38 4.82 4.85
C ARG A 156 23.41 5.67 5.61
N PHE A 157 23.91 6.75 5.04
CA PHE A 157 24.88 7.64 5.68
C PHE A 157 24.25 8.85 6.37
N GLU A 158 22.95 9.08 6.23
CA GLU A 158 22.26 10.14 6.97
C GLU A 158 22.00 9.75 8.43
N ASP A 159 21.93 10.75 9.30
CA ASP A 159 21.51 10.55 10.69
C ASP A 159 20.01 10.16 10.74
N PRO A 160 19.68 8.95 11.23
CA PRO A 160 18.28 8.50 11.28
C PRO A 160 17.38 9.39 12.16
N ALA A 161 17.93 10.00 13.21
CA ALA A 161 17.15 10.91 14.06
C ALA A 161 16.75 12.19 13.30
N SER A 162 17.63 12.71 12.44
CA SER A 162 17.32 13.85 11.57
C SER A 162 16.21 13.54 10.57
N ILE A 163 16.23 12.32 9.99
CA ILE A 163 15.18 11.86 9.08
C ILE A 163 13.83 11.79 9.82
N ARG A 164 13.77 11.11 10.97
CA ARG A 164 12.56 11.01 11.78
C ARG A 164 12.03 12.36 12.20
N LYS A 165 12.92 13.28 12.63
CA LYS A 165 12.54 14.64 12.99
C LYS A 165 11.85 15.38 11.83
N THR A 166 12.38 15.28 10.62
CA THR A 166 11.78 15.90 9.42
C THR A 166 10.37 15.36 9.18
N LEU A 167 10.16 14.04 9.31
CA LEU A 167 8.86 13.42 9.16
C LEU A 167 7.90 13.84 10.28
N PHE A 168 8.38 13.86 11.51
CA PHE A 168 7.58 14.22 12.69
C PHE A 168 7.07 15.67 12.62
N ASP A 169 7.98 16.62 12.33
CA ASP A 169 7.64 18.03 12.23
C ASP A 169 6.59 18.27 11.14
N ALA A 170 6.74 17.61 9.99
CA ALA A 170 5.77 17.72 8.88
C ALA A 170 4.41 17.09 9.23
N ALA A 171 4.39 15.95 9.91
CA ALA A 171 3.15 15.31 10.34
C ALA A 171 2.39 16.15 11.37
N VAL A 172 3.10 16.73 12.36
CA VAL A 172 2.51 17.64 13.37
C VAL A 172 1.97 18.90 12.70
N ALA A 173 2.68 19.46 11.71
CA ALA A 173 2.21 20.62 10.97
C ALA A 173 0.93 20.34 10.17
N ALA A 174 0.81 19.13 9.61
CA ALA A 174 -0.38 18.71 8.86
C ALA A 174 -1.59 18.41 9.78
N ARG A 175 -1.36 17.72 10.89
CA ARG A 175 -2.41 17.36 11.87
C ARG A 175 -1.92 17.51 13.32
N PRO A 176 -2.01 18.71 13.91
CA PRO A 176 -1.47 19.00 15.25
C PRO A 176 -2.04 18.14 16.38
N ASN A 177 -3.27 17.62 16.22
CA ASN A 177 -3.96 16.81 17.24
C ASN A 177 -3.93 15.30 16.94
N LEU A 178 -3.14 14.87 15.95
CA LEU A 178 -2.98 13.44 15.66
C LEU A 178 -2.15 12.77 16.76
N GLU A 179 -2.51 11.56 17.12
CA GLU A 179 -1.70 10.70 17.98
C GLU A 179 -0.46 10.23 17.18
N ILE A 180 0.71 10.84 17.46
CA ILE A 180 1.96 10.58 16.76
C ILE A 180 3.02 10.07 17.73
N TYR A 181 3.72 9.01 17.34
CA TYR A 181 4.85 8.45 18.07
C TYR A 181 6.10 8.46 17.19
N GLU A 182 7.24 8.80 17.78
CA GLU A 182 8.57 8.57 17.23
C GLU A 182 9.19 7.40 17.96
N VAL A 183 9.44 6.29 17.27
CA VAL A 183 9.93 5.04 17.87
C VAL A 183 11.01 4.42 17.00
N SER A 184 12.18 4.17 17.57
CA SER A 184 13.29 3.46 16.96
C SER A 184 13.73 2.33 17.89
N PRO A 185 14.13 1.16 17.39
CA PRO A 185 14.18 0.76 15.98
C PRO A 185 12.79 0.35 15.42
N PRO A 186 12.66 0.02 14.12
CA PRO A 186 11.38 -0.38 13.50
C PRO A 186 10.68 -1.56 14.18
N GLU A 187 11.42 -2.48 14.74
CA GLU A 187 10.87 -3.62 15.48
C GLU A 187 10.14 -3.17 16.77
N ALA A 188 10.61 -2.10 17.39
CA ALA A 188 9.92 -1.48 18.53
C ALA A 188 8.69 -0.68 18.06
N ALA A 189 8.78 -0.02 16.90
CA ALA A 189 7.68 0.74 16.33
C ALA A 189 6.49 -0.15 15.99
N ILE A 190 6.72 -1.29 15.32
CA ILE A 190 5.64 -2.22 15.00
C ILE A 190 5.03 -2.85 16.26
N ARG A 191 5.84 -3.22 17.27
CA ARG A 191 5.34 -3.70 18.56
C ARG A 191 4.49 -2.64 19.26
N LYS A 192 4.89 -1.36 19.18
CA LYS A 192 4.12 -0.26 19.75
C LYS A 192 2.75 -0.14 19.06
N ALA A 193 2.71 -0.18 17.73
CA ALA A 193 1.46 -0.16 16.97
C ALA A 193 0.54 -1.33 17.33
N VAL A 194 1.07 -2.55 17.36
CA VAL A 194 0.32 -3.76 17.74
C VAL A 194 -0.22 -3.66 19.18
N ALA A 195 0.56 -3.14 20.11
CA ALA A 195 0.13 -2.99 21.51
C ALA A 195 -0.98 -1.95 21.71
N LEU A 196 -1.13 -0.98 20.80
CA LEU A 196 -2.17 0.07 20.84
C LEU A 196 -3.42 -0.32 20.06
N ALA A 197 -3.28 -1.17 19.05
CA ALA A 197 -4.36 -1.57 18.18
C ALA A 197 -5.27 -2.62 18.82
N GLN A 198 -6.54 -2.62 18.43
CA GLN A 198 -7.58 -3.54 18.87
C GLN A 198 -8.14 -4.34 17.70
N PRO A 199 -8.86 -5.43 17.93
CA PRO A 199 -9.60 -6.12 16.87
C PRO A 199 -10.52 -5.15 16.13
N GLY A 200 -10.48 -5.20 14.79
CA GLY A 200 -11.17 -4.25 13.91
C GLY A 200 -10.33 -3.06 13.50
N ASP A 201 -9.20 -2.77 14.17
CA ASP A 201 -8.20 -1.81 13.70
C ASP A 201 -7.32 -2.43 12.60
N ALA A 202 -6.69 -1.57 11.80
CA ALA A 202 -5.67 -1.98 10.83
C ALA A 202 -4.35 -1.27 11.06
N ILE A 203 -3.24 -1.96 10.81
CA ILE A 203 -1.88 -1.44 10.85
C ILE A 203 -1.28 -1.55 9.45
N LEU A 204 -0.93 -0.42 8.85
CA LEU A 204 -0.15 -0.36 7.61
C LEU A 204 1.31 -0.10 7.94
N TRP A 205 2.18 -1.06 7.70
CA TRP A 205 3.63 -0.88 7.77
C TRP A 205 4.18 -0.65 6.36
N ALA A 206 4.41 0.62 6.03
CA ALA A 206 4.91 1.02 4.72
C ALA A 206 6.43 1.22 4.71
N GLY A 207 7.05 0.76 3.63
CA GLY A 207 8.48 0.85 3.37
C GLY A 207 9.17 -0.49 3.20
N PRO A 208 9.17 -1.40 4.19
CA PRO A 208 10.01 -2.61 4.13
C PRO A 208 9.62 -3.58 3.01
N GLY A 209 8.33 -3.67 2.68
CA GLY A 209 7.89 -4.64 1.67
C GLY A 209 8.35 -6.06 2.00
N HIS A 210 9.04 -6.68 1.05
CA HIS A 210 9.61 -8.03 1.20
C HIS A 210 11.06 -8.03 1.71
N GLN A 211 11.62 -6.87 2.03
CA GLN A 211 13.03 -6.76 2.44
C GLN A 211 13.19 -7.20 3.90
N ASP A 212 14.20 -8.03 4.15
CA ASP A 212 14.61 -8.54 5.47
C ASP A 212 15.87 -7.85 6.01
N TYR A 213 16.32 -6.79 5.35
CA TYR A 213 17.52 -6.04 5.69
C TYR A 213 17.28 -4.53 5.72
N ARG A 214 18.20 -3.81 6.35
CA ARG A 214 18.29 -2.35 6.33
C ARG A 214 19.71 -1.90 5.99
N ASP A 215 19.82 -0.91 5.10
CA ASP A 215 21.08 -0.27 4.78
C ASP A 215 21.44 0.76 5.86
N ILE A 216 22.46 0.46 6.64
CA ILE A 216 23.00 1.32 7.69
C ILE A 216 24.48 1.54 7.39
N ARG A 217 24.82 2.79 7.05
CA ARG A 217 26.18 3.22 6.68
C ARG A 217 26.80 2.46 5.48
N GLY A 218 25.98 2.10 4.51
CA GLY A 218 26.38 1.50 3.24
C GLY A 218 26.54 0.00 3.27
#